data_8768a988ff2aa5f85970cfdd8bc3a462
#
_entry.id   8768a988ff2aa5f85970cfdd8bc3a462
#
_cell.length_a   1.000
_cell.length_b   1.000
_cell.length_c   1.000
_cell.angle_alpha   90.00
_cell.angle_beta   90.00
_cell.angle_gamma   90.00
#
_symmetry.space_group_name_H-M   'P 1'
#
loop_
_entity.id
_entity.type
_entity.pdbx_description
1 polymer ?
#
loop_
_entity_poly.entity_id
_entity_poly.type
_entity_poly.pdbx_seq_one_letter_code
_entity_poly.pdbx_strand_id
1 'polypeptide(L)'
;MKQLMWRGGQSIPFSREVARADSTVETEGSEMVDQAALARRFPKNFTWGFGTAAYQIEGATKEDGRGESIWDRFATIPGKTHNGESGEPACDSYHRWREDIAVLKELGATAYRFSIAWPRILPNGTGAVNQKGLAWYEQFVDGLLEAGIEPFPTLYHWDLPQALQDRGGWPSRDTAQAFADYASIVIGALGDRVTRWSTLNEPLCSAWLGYLSGDMAPGIEDAQAAFSASHHLLLGHGLAVRAARTARPNLEMGIVMNVGPAIPASDSPEDRDAARRADLTDSHWFHDPVYLGSYPQEVIDFSGVTMPIQSDDMKIISERLDWHGLNYYFPAKIADDPNGDGARTHWGHIDGPKTDMGWGIDASVMRDFLIKLKTHWKTPKIYITENGSAWPDSVAPDGRIYDPEREQYLMEHLNAAAEAIEAGVDLRGYFGWSLLDNYEWAYGYAKRFGYAYVDYPTQTRTIKESGRAFSRLIRASRGG
;
A
#
# COMPACT_ATOMS: atom_id res chain seq x y z
N MET A 1 -1.27 25.51 -2.59
CA MET A 1 -0.91 24.09 -2.57
C MET A 1 -1.20 23.34 -1.26
N LYS A 2 -1.48 23.99 -0.15
CA LYS A 2 -1.75 23.35 1.16
C LYS A 2 -3.07 22.56 1.26
N GLN A 3 -3.93 22.55 0.24
CA GLN A 3 -5.21 21.83 0.24
C GLN A 3 -5.30 20.72 -0.81
N LEU A 4 -4.17 20.32 -1.42
CA LEU A 4 -4.18 19.55 -2.65
C LEU A 4 -4.49 18.07 -2.51
N MET A 5 -4.39 17.50 -1.33
CA MET A 5 -4.62 16.05 -1.17
C MET A 5 -4.99 15.76 0.29
N TRP A 6 -6.12 15.13 0.53
CA TRP A 6 -6.43 14.51 1.82
C TRP A 6 -6.90 15.40 2.99
N ARG A 7 -7.42 16.60 2.79
CA ARG A 7 -8.26 17.22 3.82
C ARG A 7 -9.74 16.84 3.66
N GLY A 8 -10.04 15.55 3.67
CA GLY A 8 -11.37 15.01 3.98
C GLY A 8 -11.62 14.83 5.48
N GLY A 9 -10.72 15.29 6.33
CA GLY A 9 -10.86 15.33 7.76
C GLY A 9 -10.69 16.75 8.27
N GLN A 10 -11.81 17.48 8.48
CA GLN A 10 -11.78 18.53 9.50
C GLN A 10 -11.21 17.87 10.76
N SER A 11 -10.23 18.53 11.38
CA SER A 11 -9.82 18.19 12.74
C SER A 11 -11.09 18.17 13.62
N ILE A 12 -11.65 16.96 13.79
CA ILE A 12 -12.71 16.74 14.76
C ILE A 12 -12.00 16.88 16.11
N PRO A 13 -12.36 17.87 16.94
CA PRO A 13 -11.86 17.91 18.29
C PRO A 13 -12.32 16.63 18.97
N PHE A 14 -11.38 15.86 19.49
CA PHE A 14 -11.64 14.67 20.29
C PHE A 14 -12.41 15.07 21.55
N SER A 15 -13.74 15.09 21.46
CA SER A 15 -14.66 14.97 22.58
C SER A 15 -16.10 15.00 22.05
N ARG A 16 -16.74 13.83 21.99
CA ARG A 16 -18.13 13.61 22.41
C ARG A 16 -18.53 12.16 22.16
N GLU A 17 -19.02 11.55 23.22
CA GLU A 17 -19.79 10.31 23.20
C GLU A 17 -20.84 10.33 22.09
N VAL A 18 -20.73 9.40 21.15
CA VAL A 18 -21.78 9.15 20.18
C VAL A 18 -22.78 8.21 20.85
N ALA A 19 -23.92 8.76 21.21
CA ALA A 19 -25.08 7.99 21.64
C ALA A 19 -25.44 6.97 20.55
N ARG A 20 -25.60 5.70 20.95
CA ARG A 20 -26.13 4.64 20.10
C ARG A 20 -27.54 5.05 19.65
N ALA A 21 -27.71 5.31 18.37
CA ALA A 21 -29.01 5.33 17.74
C ALA A 21 -29.33 3.88 17.31
N ASP A 22 -30.30 3.29 17.95
CA ASP A 22 -30.95 2.06 17.49
C ASP A 22 -31.63 2.38 16.14
N SER A 23 -31.04 1.98 15.06
CA SER A 23 -31.67 1.94 13.77
C SER A 23 -31.66 0.49 13.28
N THR A 24 -32.76 -0.22 13.54
CA THR A 24 -33.14 -1.42 12.77
C THR A 24 -33.48 -0.95 11.35
N VAL A 25 -32.47 -0.88 10.50
CA VAL A 25 -32.66 -0.85 9.05
C VAL A 25 -32.78 -2.30 8.63
N GLU A 26 -34.00 -2.74 8.29
CA GLU A 26 -34.22 -3.97 7.51
C GLU A 26 -33.47 -3.81 6.19
N THR A 27 -32.31 -4.43 6.07
CA THR A 27 -31.62 -4.60 4.79
C THR A 27 -32.42 -5.59 3.97
N GLU A 28 -33.12 -5.10 2.94
CA GLU A 28 -33.61 -5.95 1.85
C GLU A 28 -32.43 -6.83 1.37
N GLY A 29 -32.66 -8.15 1.32
CA GLY A 29 -31.63 -9.16 1.14
C GLY A 29 -30.78 -8.93 -0.11
N SER A 30 -29.55 -8.51 0.08
CA SER A 30 -28.52 -8.75 -0.91
C SER A 30 -28.32 -10.26 -0.99
N GLU A 31 -28.57 -10.88 -2.15
CA GLU A 31 -28.22 -12.28 -2.40
C GLU A 31 -26.74 -12.46 -2.01
N MET A 32 -26.49 -13.28 -0.99
CA MET A 32 -25.11 -13.63 -0.62
C MET A 32 -24.41 -14.19 -1.86
N VAL A 33 -23.33 -13.55 -2.28
CA VAL A 33 -22.54 -13.97 -3.44
C VAL A 33 -22.17 -15.45 -3.26
N ASP A 34 -22.54 -16.33 -4.20
CA ASP A 34 -22.10 -17.71 -4.17
C ASP A 34 -20.57 -17.74 -4.29
N GLN A 35 -19.89 -17.89 -3.15
CA GLN A 35 -18.43 -17.88 -3.06
C GLN A 35 -17.80 -18.95 -3.95
N ALA A 36 -18.46 -20.11 -4.14
CA ALA A 36 -17.97 -21.18 -5.01
C ALA A 36 -18.12 -20.81 -6.50
N ALA A 37 -19.20 -20.14 -6.87
CA ALA A 37 -19.36 -19.61 -8.23
C ALA A 37 -18.33 -18.52 -8.52
N LEU A 38 -18.13 -17.58 -7.60
CA LEU A 38 -17.13 -16.54 -7.72
C LEU A 38 -15.70 -17.12 -7.84
N ALA A 39 -15.35 -18.09 -7.01
CA ALA A 39 -14.04 -18.74 -7.02
C ALA A 39 -13.69 -19.38 -8.39
N ARG A 40 -14.69 -19.94 -9.10
CA ARG A 40 -14.50 -20.56 -10.43
C ARG A 40 -14.18 -19.56 -11.54
N ARG A 41 -14.40 -18.26 -11.34
CA ARG A 41 -14.10 -17.20 -12.33
C ARG A 41 -12.61 -16.84 -12.36
N PHE A 42 -11.83 -17.26 -11.37
CA PHE A 42 -10.40 -17.01 -11.30
C PHE A 42 -9.59 -18.15 -11.94
N PRO A 43 -8.43 -17.83 -12.57
CA PRO A 43 -7.52 -18.85 -13.10
C PRO A 43 -7.06 -19.83 -12.02
N LYS A 44 -6.86 -21.11 -12.33
CA LYS A 44 -6.39 -22.12 -11.36
C LYS A 44 -5.04 -21.79 -10.71
N ASN A 45 -4.18 -21.06 -11.41
CA ASN A 45 -2.87 -20.61 -10.93
C ASN A 45 -2.89 -19.17 -10.40
N PHE A 46 -4.06 -18.67 -10.01
CA PHE A 46 -4.19 -17.34 -9.42
C PHE A 46 -3.52 -17.28 -8.04
N THR A 47 -2.74 -16.24 -7.82
CA THR A 47 -2.02 -16.04 -6.55
C THR A 47 -2.96 -15.43 -5.51
N TRP A 48 -3.15 -16.12 -4.40
CA TRP A 48 -3.96 -15.68 -3.29
C TRP A 48 -3.07 -15.36 -2.09
N GLY A 49 -3.09 -14.14 -1.60
CA GLY A 49 -2.22 -13.74 -0.52
C GLY A 49 -2.80 -12.69 0.41
N PHE A 50 -1.97 -12.29 1.35
CA PHE A 50 -2.21 -11.20 2.29
C PHE A 50 -0.99 -10.29 2.28
N GLY A 51 -1.22 -8.99 2.54
CA GLY A 51 -0.17 -7.99 2.63
C GLY A 51 0.12 -7.55 4.07
N THR A 52 1.35 -7.12 4.31
CA THR A 52 1.79 -6.39 5.51
C THR A 52 2.97 -5.48 5.16
N ALA A 53 3.35 -4.59 6.08
CA ALA A 53 4.57 -3.79 5.98
C ALA A 53 5.39 -3.84 7.27
N ALA A 54 6.71 -3.80 7.13
CA ALA A 54 7.65 -4.02 8.22
C ALA A 54 7.40 -3.12 9.43
N TYR A 55 7.33 -1.80 9.24
CA TYR A 55 7.11 -0.88 10.35
C TYR A 55 5.76 -1.09 11.05
N GLN A 56 4.76 -1.55 10.32
CA GLN A 56 3.40 -1.75 10.84
C GLN A 56 3.25 -3.02 11.70
N ILE A 57 4.11 -4.04 11.49
CA ILE A 57 3.94 -5.32 12.18
C ILE A 57 5.15 -5.79 13.01
N GLU A 58 6.38 -5.43 12.62
CA GLU A 58 7.57 -6.07 13.19
C GLU A 58 7.78 -5.75 14.67
N GLY A 59 7.67 -4.48 15.07
CA GLY A 59 8.19 -4.03 16.35
C GLY A 59 9.71 -4.14 16.42
N ALA A 60 10.27 -4.44 17.59
CA ALA A 60 11.71 -4.59 17.79
C ALA A 60 12.53 -3.44 17.18
N THR A 61 12.03 -2.21 17.35
CA THR A 61 12.55 -1.01 16.67
C THR A 61 13.95 -0.62 17.13
N LYS A 62 14.43 -1.17 18.24
CA LYS A 62 15.77 -0.91 18.83
C LYS A 62 16.60 -2.19 19.00
N GLU A 63 16.16 -3.30 18.43
CA GLU A 63 16.81 -4.59 18.62
C GLU A 63 17.73 -4.94 17.46
N ASP A 64 18.71 -5.78 17.73
CA ASP A 64 19.66 -6.37 16.78
C ASP A 64 20.33 -5.38 15.83
N GLY A 65 20.53 -4.15 16.31
CA GLY A 65 21.25 -3.12 15.56
C GLY A 65 20.43 -2.41 14.48
N ARG A 66 19.07 -2.53 14.49
CA ARG A 66 18.20 -1.74 13.63
C ARG A 66 18.43 -0.24 13.87
N GLY A 67 18.58 0.55 12.79
CA GLY A 67 18.64 2.00 12.83
C GLY A 67 17.27 2.66 12.98
N GLU A 68 17.27 3.93 13.33
CA GLU A 68 16.04 4.75 13.38
C GLU A 68 15.49 4.98 11.97
N SER A 69 14.18 4.87 11.79
CA SER A 69 13.46 5.27 10.59
C SER A 69 12.80 6.65 10.76
N ILE A 70 12.37 7.25 9.64
CA ILE A 70 11.58 8.49 9.67
C ILE A 70 10.28 8.33 10.47
N TRP A 71 9.68 7.15 10.50
CA TRP A 71 8.47 6.86 11.28
C TRP A 71 8.75 6.76 12.77
N ASP A 72 9.89 6.20 13.19
CA ASP A 72 10.30 6.22 14.60
C ASP A 72 10.41 7.66 15.10
N ARG A 73 11.02 8.55 14.31
CA ARG A 73 11.15 9.97 14.63
C ARG A 73 9.80 10.71 14.60
N PHE A 74 9.01 10.50 13.56
CA PHE A 74 7.71 11.15 13.36
C PHE A 74 6.74 10.85 14.50
N ALA A 75 6.69 9.61 14.98
CA ALA A 75 5.85 9.20 16.11
C ALA A 75 6.19 9.89 17.44
N THR A 76 7.40 10.46 17.57
CA THR A 76 7.77 11.24 18.76
C THR A 76 7.26 12.69 18.74
N ILE A 77 6.77 13.16 17.58
CA ILE A 77 6.29 14.54 17.44
C ILE A 77 4.85 14.62 17.99
N PRO A 78 4.57 15.47 18.99
CA PRO A 78 3.24 15.56 19.57
C PRO A 78 2.15 15.84 18.54
N GLY A 79 1.07 15.05 18.55
CA GLY A 79 -0.09 15.21 17.68
C GLY A 79 0.07 14.69 16.26
N LYS A 80 1.21 14.10 15.90
CA LYS A 80 1.42 13.52 14.55
C LYS A 80 0.90 12.09 14.41
N THR A 81 0.78 11.36 15.51
CA THR A 81 0.17 10.02 15.53
C THR A 81 -0.93 9.95 16.59
N HIS A 82 -1.91 9.09 16.39
CA HIS A 82 -2.97 8.85 17.35
C HIS A 82 -2.37 8.44 18.71
N ASN A 83 -2.74 9.14 19.79
CA ASN A 83 -2.23 8.93 21.15
C ASN A 83 -0.69 8.91 21.30
N GLY A 84 0.08 9.40 20.32
CA GLY A 84 1.54 9.28 20.31
C GLY A 84 2.04 7.84 20.11
N GLU A 85 1.22 6.99 19.54
CA GLU A 85 1.53 5.58 19.24
C GLU A 85 2.60 5.47 18.14
N SER A 86 3.36 4.38 18.16
CA SER A 86 4.45 4.09 17.23
C SER A 86 4.38 2.64 16.75
N GLY A 87 5.26 2.27 15.82
CA GLY A 87 5.44 0.87 15.39
C GLY A 87 6.12 -0.03 16.44
N GLU A 88 6.11 0.36 17.72
CA GLU A 88 6.62 -0.44 18.83
C GLU A 88 5.53 -0.62 19.89
N PRO A 89 5.11 -1.85 20.25
CA PRO A 89 5.62 -3.14 19.76
C PRO A 89 4.98 -3.59 18.43
N ALA A 90 4.09 -2.84 17.82
CA ALA A 90 3.28 -3.23 16.67
C ALA A 90 2.54 -4.56 16.88
N CYS A 91 2.80 -5.56 16.02
CA CYS A 91 2.31 -6.93 16.19
C CYS A 91 3.38 -7.89 16.73
N ASP A 92 4.54 -7.37 17.13
CA ASP A 92 5.69 -8.16 17.59
C ASP A 92 6.08 -9.29 16.60
N SER A 93 5.85 -9.07 15.30
CA SER A 93 6.11 -10.07 14.26
C SER A 93 7.60 -10.39 14.13
N TYR A 94 8.50 -9.51 14.57
CA TYR A 94 9.94 -9.79 14.64
C TYR A 94 10.23 -11.06 15.47
N HIS A 95 9.52 -11.26 16.57
CA HIS A 95 9.65 -12.45 17.42
C HIS A 95 8.64 -13.55 17.06
N ARG A 96 7.45 -13.18 16.55
CA ARG A 96 6.29 -14.06 16.35
C ARG A 96 6.00 -14.45 14.91
N TRP A 97 6.92 -14.21 13.98
CA TRP A 97 6.70 -14.50 12.56
C TRP A 97 6.26 -15.95 12.26
N ARG A 98 6.62 -16.92 13.12
CA ARG A 98 6.16 -18.30 12.96
C ARG A 98 4.66 -18.46 13.23
N GLU A 99 4.13 -17.68 14.16
CA GLU A 99 2.67 -17.59 14.42
C GLU A 99 1.97 -16.97 13.22
N ASP A 100 2.55 -15.92 12.64
CA ASP A 100 1.99 -15.25 11.44
C ASP A 100 1.98 -16.22 10.24
N ILE A 101 3.03 -17.01 10.05
CA ILE A 101 3.05 -18.08 9.02
C ILE A 101 1.97 -19.14 9.31
N ALA A 102 1.72 -19.48 10.57
CA ALA A 102 0.65 -20.42 10.91
C ALA A 102 -0.73 -19.86 10.55
N VAL A 103 -0.98 -18.56 10.77
CA VAL A 103 -2.20 -17.87 10.34
C VAL A 103 -2.35 -17.91 8.82
N LEU A 104 -1.29 -17.61 8.06
CA LEU A 104 -1.30 -17.69 6.59
C LEU A 104 -1.66 -19.09 6.09
N LYS A 105 -1.11 -20.14 6.71
CA LYS A 105 -1.42 -21.54 6.38
C LYS A 105 -2.87 -21.88 6.67
N GLU A 106 -3.40 -21.45 7.83
CA GLU A 106 -4.80 -21.69 8.20
C GLU A 106 -5.74 -20.99 7.21
N LEU A 107 -5.40 -19.79 6.76
CA LEU A 107 -6.12 -19.05 5.73
C LEU A 107 -5.99 -19.66 4.33
N GLY A 108 -5.01 -20.54 4.10
CA GLY A 108 -4.78 -21.16 2.80
C GLY A 108 -4.06 -20.26 1.80
N ALA A 109 -3.34 -19.24 2.27
CA ALA A 109 -2.58 -18.34 1.44
C ALA A 109 -1.54 -19.09 0.59
N THR A 110 -1.38 -18.69 -0.67
CA THR A 110 -0.36 -19.20 -1.58
C THR A 110 0.86 -18.29 -1.65
N ALA A 111 0.69 -17.03 -1.26
CA ALA A 111 1.76 -16.04 -1.23
C ALA A 111 1.59 -15.08 -0.03
N TYR A 112 2.67 -14.46 0.35
CA TYR A 112 2.69 -13.43 1.38
C TYR A 112 3.50 -12.23 0.93
N ARG A 113 2.85 -11.05 0.88
CA ARG A 113 3.49 -9.79 0.58
C ARG A 113 3.88 -9.09 1.89
N PHE A 114 5.15 -8.78 2.01
CA PHE A 114 5.72 -8.08 3.17
C PHE A 114 6.77 -7.09 2.71
N SER A 115 7.17 -6.14 3.54
CA SER A 115 8.30 -5.27 3.21
C SER A 115 9.54 -5.63 4.02
N ILE A 116 10.70 -5.21 3.53
CA ILE A 116 11.97 -5.35 4.21
C ILE A 116 12.36 -3.99 4.78
N ALA A 117 12.54 -3.91 6.10
CA ALA A 117 12.93 -2.67 6.77
C ALA A 117 14.34 -2.25 6.37
N TRP A 118 14.47 -1.20 5.54
CA TRP A 118 15.78 -0.68 5.15
C TRP A 118 16.67 -0.36 6.35
N PRO A 119 16.19 0.30 7.44
CA PRO A 119 17.02 0.58 8.60
C PRO A 119 17.44 -0.67 9.40
N ARG A 120 16.80 -1.84 9.16
CA ARG A 120 17.21 -3.11 9.75
C ARG A 120 18.40 -3.71 9.00
N ILE A 121 18.52 -3.46 7.69
CA ILE A 121 19.61 -3.95 6.83
C ILE A 121 20.81 -2.99 6.83
N LEU A 122 20.54 -1.70 6.64
CA LEU A 122 21.52 -0.63 6.65
C LEU A 122 21.08 0.45 7.66
N PRO A 123 21.52 0.35 8.92
CA PRO A 123 21.03 1.23 10.00
C PRO A 123 21.19 2.72 9.73
N ASN A 124 22.20 3.11 8.97
CA ASN A 124 22.44 4.50 8.56
C ASN A 124 22.03 4.78 7.10
N GLY A 125 21.28 3.85 6.50
CA GLY A 125 20.84 3.91 5.10
C GLY A 125 21.92 3.55 4.08
N THR A 126 23.17 3.62 4.46
CA THR A 126 24.38 3.29 3.68
C THR A 126 25.45 2.70 4.59
N GLY A 127 26.53 2.15 4.01
CA GLY A 127 27.71 1.68 4.76
C GLY A 127 27.60 0.20 5.15
N ALA A 128 27.95 -0.14 6.39
CA ALA A 128 28.05 -1.52 6.84
C ALA A 128 26.67 -2.20 6.92
N VAL A 129 26.58 -3.41 6.38
CA VAL A 129 25.39 -4.27 6.46
C VAL A 129 25.24 -4.80 7.88
N ASN A 130 24.03 -4.66 8.43
CA ASN A 130 23.66 -5.30 9.68
C ASN A 130 23.35 -6.78 9.42
N GLN A 131 24.32 -7.65 9.71
CA GLN A 131 24.22 -9.08 9.46
C GLN A 131 23.10 -9.77 10.25
N LYS A 132 22.76 -9.27 11.45
CA LYS A 132 21.65 -9.82 12.24
C LYS A 132 20.31 -9.55 11.58
N GLY A 133 20.09 -8.33 11.09
CA GLY A 133 18.87 -7.98 10.38
C GLY A 133 18.71 -8.78 9.08
N LEU A 134 19.80 -8.95 8.32
CA LEU A 134 19.79 -9.74 7.09
C LEU A 134 19.47 -11.22 7.38
N ALA A 135 20.14 -11.82 8.36
CA ALA A 135 19.94 -13.20 8.76
C ALA A 135 18.51 -13.46 9.28
N TRP A 136 17.87 -12.46 9.89
CA TRP A 136 16.47 -12.59 10.30
C TRP A 136 15.54 -12.72 9.07
N TYR A 137 15.72 -11.88 8.04
CA TYR A 137 14.93 -11.99 6.81
C TYR A 137 15.22 -13.26 6.03
N GLU A 138 16.46 -13.78 6.06
CA GLU A 138 16.78 -15.08 5.48
C GLU A 138 15.97 -16.21 6.15
N GLN A 139 15.95 -16.26 7.50
CA GLN A 139 15.17 -17.25 8.24
C GLN A 139 13.66 -17.08 8.01
N PHE A 140 13.18 -15.84 7.91
CA PHE A 140 11.76 -15.58 7.66
C PHE A 140 11.34 -16.07 6.27
N VAL A 141 12.12 -15.76 5.24
CA VAL A 141 11.89 -16.23 3.86
C VAL A 141 11.94 -17.74 3.77
N ASP A 142 12.93 -18.36 4.41
CA ASP A 142 13.04 -19.83 4.45
C ASP A 142 11.80 -20.45 5.11
N GLY A 143 11.31 -19.88 6.21
CA GLY A 143 10.09 -20.34 6.88
C GLY A 143 8.83 -20.22 6.02
N LEU A 144 8.70 -19.17 5.20
CA LEU A 144 7.61 -19.03 4.22
C LEU A 144 7.68 -20.14 3.16
N LEU A 145 8.86 -20.36 2.60
CA LEU A 145 9.08 -21.39 1.57
C LEU A 145 8.85 -22.81 2.12
N GLU A 146 9.30 -23.12 3.34
CA GLU A 146 9.01 -24.37 4.03
C GLU A 146 7.51 -24.58 4.26
N ALA A 147 6.76 -23.48 4.47
CA ALA A 147 5.32 -23.51 4.60
C ALA A 147 4.58 -23.63 3.25
N GLY A 148 5.29 -23.59 2.11
CA GLY A 148 4.74 -23.61 0.77
C GLY A 148 4.08 -22.26 0.37
N ILE A 149 4.50 -21.16 1.00
CA ILE A 149 3.98 -19.80 0.76
C ILE A 149 5.04 -19.01 -0.02
N GLU A 150 4.65 -18.48 -1.17
CA GLU A 150 5.56 -17.69 -2.02
C GLU A 150 5.85 -16.32 -1.39
N PRO A 151 7.13 -15.95 -1.17
CA PRO A 151 7.48 -14.62 -0.70
C PRO A 151 7.31 -13.55 -1.80
N PHE A 152 6.66 -12.42 -1.47
CA PHE A 152 6.50 -11.22 -2.31
C PHE A 152 7.08 -10.00 -1.58
N PRO A 153 8.39 -9.86 -1.45
CA PRO A 153 8.98 -8.74 -0.74
C PRO A 153 8.87 -7.42 -1.49
N THR A 154 8.62 -6.38 -0.72
CA THR A 154 8.70 -4.97 -1.12
C THR A 154 9.95 -4.37 -0.51
N LEU A 155 10.82 -3.77 -1.32
CA LEU A 155 12.09 -3.22 -0.83
C LEU A 155 11.92 -1.95 0.01
N TYR A 156 10.92 -1.13 -0.29
CA TYR A 156 10.65 0.10 0.46
C TYR A 156 9.15 0.31 0.70
N HIS A 157 8.77 0.37 1.95
CA HIS A 157 7.39 0.64 2.40
C HIS A 157 7.41 1.71 3.50
N TRP A 158 7.92 2.90 3.14
CA TRP A 158 7.87 4.19 3.83
C TRP A 158 8.85 4.38 5.00
N ASP A 159 9.59 3.39 5.38
CA ASP A 159 10.50 3.38 6.52
C ASP A 159 11.94 3.77 6.15
N LEU A 160 12.10 4.97 5.51
CA LEU A 160 13.40 5.53 5.17
C LEU A 160 14.28 5.64 6.44
N PRO A 161 15.55 5.18 6.42
CA PRO A 161 16.47 5.43 7.51
C PRO A 161 16.58 6.93 7.84
N GLN A 162 16.40 7.29 9.10
CA GLN A 162 16.45 8.69 9.54
C GLN A 162 17.77 9.37 9.16
N ALA A 163 18.86 8.64 9.18
CA ALA A 163 20.16 9.15 8.77
C ALA A 163 20.23 9.58 7.29
N LEU A 164 19.39 9.02 6.40
CA LEU A 164 19.24 9.53 5.03
C LEU A 164 18.37 10.77 5.01
N GLN A 165 17.31 10.81 5.81
CA GLN A 165 16.44 11.98 5.93
C GLN A 165 17.24 13.20 6.46
N ASP A 166 18.11 13.00 7.42
CA ASP A 166 18.99 14.06 7.99
C ASP A 166 19.98 14.61 6.93
N ARG A 167 20.19 13.90 5.83
CA ARG A 167 21.00 14.30 4.67
C ARG A 167 20.18 14.76 3.47
N GLY A 168 18.88 15.04 3.68
CA GLY A 168 17.98 15.57 2.66
C GLY A 168 16.87 14.62 2.22
N GLY A 169 16.90 13.34 2.62
CA GLY A 169 15.84 12.36 2.33
C GLY A 169 15.61 12.13 0.84
N TRP A 170 14.38 11.77 0.47
CA TRP A 170 14.02 11.56 -0.94
C TRP A 170 14.15 12.79 -1.85
N PRO A 171 14.02 14.06 -1.39
CA PRO A 171 14.39 15.22 -2.19
C PRO A 171 15.84 15.24 -2.67
N SER A 172 16.74 14.51 -2.00
CA SER A 172 18.12 14.34 -2.42
C SER A 172 18.29 13.18 -3.42
N ARG A 173 18.96 13.44 -4.53
CA ARG A 173 19.29 12.42 -5.54
C ARG A 173 20.12 11.26 -4.98
N ASP A 174 20.98 11.54 -3.99
CA ASP A 174 21.85 10.54 -3.37
C ASP A 174 21.04 9.43 -2.70
N THR A 175 19.80 9.72 -2.24
CA THR A 175 18.89 8.71 -1.68
C THR A 175 18.46 7.69 -2.72
N ALA A 176 18.26 8.11 -3.98
CA ALA A 176 17.93 7.18 -5.06
C ALA A 176 19.05 6.16 -5.33
N GLN A 177 20.32 6.62 -5.31
CA GLN A 177 21.48 5.73 -5.42
C GLN A 177 21.62 4.82 -4.19
N ALA A 178 21.48 5.36 -2.99
CA ALA A 178 21.53 4.59 -1.76
C ALA A 178 20.45 3.49 -1.72
N PHE A 179 19.27 3.76 -2.28
CA PHE A 179 18.19 2.76 -2.43
C PHE A 179 18.60 1.62 -3.38
N ALA A 180 19.23 1.94 -4.51
CA ALA A 180 19.70 0.91 -5.46
C ALA A 180 20.79 0.03 -4.84
N ASP A 181 21.70 0.63 -4.06
CA ASP A 181 22.76 -0.10 -3.34
C ASP A 181 22.14 -1.04 -2.28
N TYR A 182 21.18 -0.55 -1.49
CA TYR A 182 20.41 -1.34 -0.55
C TYR A 182 19.67 -2.50 -1.26
N ALA A 183 18.98 -2.23 -2.36
CA ALA A 183 18.29 -3.23 -3.15
C ALA A 183 19.24 -4.34 -3.62
N SER A 184 20.45 -3.96 -4.07
CA SER A 184 21.48 -4.91 -4.50
C SER A 184 21.92 -5.84 -3.38
N ILE A 185 22.07 -5.33 -2.16
CA ILE A 185 22.45 -6.13 -0.98
C ILE A 185 21.36 -7.15 -0.67
N VAL A 186 20.11 -6.70 -0.57
CA VAL A 186 18.97 -7.58 -0.21
C VAL A 186 18.72 -8.63 -1.29
N ILE A 187 18.70 -8.24 -2.55
CA ILE A 187 18.51 -9.15 -3.70
C ILE A 187 19.71 -10.11 -3.82
N GLY A 188 20.90 -9.65 -3.52
CA GLY A 188 22.09 -10.50 -3.46
C GLY A 188 21.94 -11.66 -2.49
N ALA A 189 21.37 -11.41 -1.30
CA ALA A 189 21.20 -12.39 -0.24
C ALA A 189 19.98 -13.32 -0.45
N LEU A 190 18.85 -12.80 -0.94
CA LEU A 190 17.58 -13.53 -0.99
C LEU A 190 17.13 -13.94 -2.40
N GLY A 191 17.70 -13.34 -3.45
CA GLY A 191 17.26 -13.54 -4.83
C GLY A 191 17.64 -14.91 -5.44
N ASP A 192 18.30 -15.79 -4.70
CA ASP A 192 18.50 -17.20 -5.07
C ASP A 192 17.21 -18.03 -4.89
N ARG A 193 16.31 -17.59 -4.00
CA ARG A 193 15.08 -18.29 -3.62
C ARG A 193 13.81 -17.43 -3.70
N VAL A 194 13.93 -16.12 -3.86
CA VAL A 194 12.82 -15.20 -4.07
C VAL A 194 12.82 -14.71 -5.51
N THR A 195 11.74 -14.98 -6.25
CA THR A 195 11.66 -14.65 -7.69
C THR A 195 11.03 -13.28 -7.94
N ARG A 196 10.00 -12.89 -7.18
CA ARG A 196 9.21 -11.68 -7.41
C ARG A 196 9.51 -10.61 -6.39
N TRP A 197 9.78 -9.39 -6.88
CA TRP A 197 10.18 -8.26 -6.07
C TRP A 197 9.43 -7.00 -6.47
N SER A 198 8.95 -6.24 -5.51
CA SER A 198 8.56 -4.85 -5.73
C SER A 198 9.61 -3.90 -5.17
N THR A 199 9.88 -2.84 -5.91
CA THR A 199 10.82 -1.82 -5.49
C THR A 199 10.22 -0.91 -4.43
N LEU A 200 9.13 -0.23 -4.77
CA LEU A 200 8.46 0.75 -3.92
C LEU A 200 7.02 0.34 -3.66
N ASN A 201 6.54 0.65 -2.46
CA ASN A 201 5.12 0.75 -2.17
C ASN A 201 4.70 2.22 -2.21
N GLU A 202 3.71 2.52 -3.06
CA GLU A 202 3.00 3.81 -3.08
C GLU A 202 3.91 5.03 -3.04
N PRO A 203 4.69 5.28 -4.09
CA PRO A 203 5.54 6.46 -4.16
C PRO A 203 4.77 7.77 -4.03
N LEU A 204 3.47 7.76 -4.39
CA LEU A 204 2.54 8.87 -4.17
C LEU A 204 2.45 9.24 -2.68
N CYS A 205 2.19 8.27 -1.82
CA CYS A 205 2.07 8.52 -0.38
C CYS A 205 3.38 9.04 0.21
N SER A 206 4.51 8.42 -0.16
CA SER A 206 5.83 8.89 0.29
C SER A 206 6.11 10.33 -0.13
N ALA A 207 5.76 10.72 -1.36
CA ALA A 207 6.02 12.06 -1.88
C ALA A 207 4.97 13.09 -1.41
N TRP A 208 3.67 12.81 -1.63
CA TRP A 208 2.63 13.79 -1.35
C TRP A 208 2.29 13.90 0.13
N LEU A 209 2.11 12.76 0.83
CA LEU A 209 1.77 12.80 2.25
C LEU A 209 2.98 13.09 3.14
N GLY A 210 4.18 12.67 2.71
CA GLY A 210 5.41 12.91 3.45
C GLY A 210 6.02 14.29 3.27
N TYR A 211 5.98 14.85 2.04
CA TYR A 211 6.71 16.08 1.70
C TYR A 211 5.82 17.22 1.19
N LEU A 212 4.56 16.98 0.77
CA LEU A 212 3.67 18.05 0.33
C LEU A 212 2.70 18.48 1.42
N SER A 213 1.95 17.54 2.01
CA SER A 213 0.99 17.85 3.07
C SER A 213 1.58 17.72 4.48
N GLY A 214 2.62 16.91 4.67
CA GLY A 214 3.22 16.65 5.97
C GLY A 214 2.34 15.86 6.95
N ASP A 215 1.33 15.16 6.42
CA ASP A 215 0.41 14.33 7.21
C ASP A 215 1.06 13.00 7.65
N MET A 216 2.10 12.57 6.93
CA MET A 216 2.89 11.37 7.23
C MET A 216 4.38 11.69 7.34
N ALA A 217 5.16 10.74 7.84
CA ALA A 217 6.61 10.89 7.93
C ALA A 217 7.24 11.19 6.55
N PRO A 218 8.21 12.11 6.48
CA PRO A 218 8.91 12.83 7.55
C PRO A 218 8.20 14.09 8.05
N GLY A 219 7.02 14.45 7.55
CA GLY A 219 6.20 15.57 8.02
C GLY A 219 6.58 16.93 7.45
N ILE A 220 7.12 16.96 6.24
CA ILE A 220 7.53 18.18 5.53
C ILE A 220 6.35 18.73 4.72
N GLU A 221 6.22 20.06 4.67
CA GLU A 221 5.21 20.78 3.90
C GLU A 221 5.89 21.70 2.88
N ASP A 222 6.40 21.11 1.79
CA ASP A 222 7.14 21.83 0.75
C ASP A 222 6.90 21.20 -0.63
N ALA A 223 6.31 21.94 -1.55
CA ALA A 223 5.97 21.45 -2.88
C ALA A 223 7.22 21.11 -3.71
N GLN A 224 8.27 21.93 -3.65
CA GLN A 224 9.51 21.65 -4.38
C GLN A 224 10.15 20.35 -3.87
N ALA A 225 10.18 20.15 -2.55
CA ALA A 225 10.66 18.92 -1.94
C ALA A 225 9.83 17.71 -2.35
N ALA A 226 8.50 17.83 -2.36
CA ALA A 226 7.58 16.75 -2.74
C ALA A 226 7.78 16.30 -4.19
N PHE A 227 7.85 17.23 -5.13
CA PHE A 227 8.08 16.92 -6.55
C PHE A 227 9.49 16.37 -6.78
N SER A 228 10.49 16.87 -6.07
CA SER A 228 11.84 16.29 -6.11
C SER A 228 11.88 14.88 -5.53
N ALA A 229 11.17 14.64 -4.42
CA ALA A 229 11.05 13.32 -3.82
C ALA A 229 10.35 12.33 -4.76
N SER A 230 9.24 12.74 -5.40
CA SER A 230 8.54 11.88 -6.36
C SER A 230 9.44 11.44 -7.51
N HIS A 231 10.26 12.36 -8.05
CA HIS A 231 11.21 12.06 -9.12
C HIS A 231 12.30 11.10 -8.64
N HIS A 232 12.91 11.36 -7.49
CA HIS A 232 14.01 10.54 -6.99
C HIS A 232 13.54 9.17 -6.46
N LEU A 233 12.30 9.04 -5.98
CA LEU A 233 11.68 7.74 -5.72
C LEU A 233 11.63 6.90 -7.01
N LEU A 234 11.08 7.46 -8.09
CA LEU A 234 11.01 6.76 -9.37
C LEU A 234 12.39 6.51 -9.98
N LEU A 235 13.34 7.43 -9.81
CA LEU A 235 14.72 7.21 -10.22
C LEU A 235 15.35 6.03 -9.45
N GLY A 236 15.17 5.99 -8.13
CA GLY A 236 15.62 4.90 -7.26
C GLY A 236 15.00 3.56 -7.69
N HIS A 237 13.69 3.57 -8.03
CA HIS A 237 13.02 2.40 -8.60
C HIS A 237 13.76 1.88 -9.84
N GLY A 238 13.99 2.72 -10.84
CA GLY A 238 14.64 2.30 -12.08
C GLY A 238 16.08 1.82 -11.88
N LEU A 239 16.84 2.50 -11.00
CA LEU A 239 18.19 2.08 -10.61
C LEU A 239 18.19 0.70 -9.92
N ALA A 240 17.23 0.45 -9.01
CA ALA A 240 17.08 -0.84 -8.35
C ALA A 240 16.72 -1.96 -9.34
N VAL A 241 15.84 -1.69 -10.32
CA VAL A 241 15.51 -2.66 -11.38
C VAL A 241 16.75 -3.02 -12.22
N ARG A 242 17.57 -2.03 -12.61
CA ARG A 242 18.83 -2.28 -13.32
C ARG A 242 19.81 -3.12 -12.53
N ALA A 243 19.98 -2.76 -11.25
CA ALA A 243 20.86 -3.49 -10.35
C ALA A 243 20.41 -4.94 -10.16
N ALA A 244 19.12 -5.17 -9.93
CA ALA A 244 18.54 -6.51 -9.81
C ALA A 244 18.78 -7.36 -11.06
N ARG A 245 18.52 -6.83 -12.24
CA ARG A 245 18.73 -7.55 -13.51
C ARG A 245 20.19 -7.86 -13.81
N THR A 246 21.09 -6.97 -13.42
CA THR A 246 22.53 -7.20 -13.54
C THR A 246 22.98 -8.34 -12.64
N ALA A 247 22.49 -8.37 -11.40
CA ALA A 247 22.85 -9.39 -10.44
C ALA A 247 22.18 -10.75 -10.73
N ARG A 248 20.89 -10.71 -11.10
CA ARG A 248 20.05 -11.92 -11.28
C ARG A 248 19.01 -11.68 -12.39
N PRO A 249 19.32 -12.03 -13.66
CA PRO A 249 18.50 -11.71 -14.84
C PRO A 249 17.11 -12.34 -14.85
N ASN A 250 16.89 -13.40 -14.07
CA ASN A 250 15.63 -14.18 -14.05
C ASN A 250 14.63 -13.70 -13.01
N LEU A 251 14.92 -12.63 -12.25
CA LEU A 251 13.98 -12.07 -11.30
C LEU A 251 12.86 -11.30 -12.01
N GLU A 252 11.66 -11.39 -11.45
CA GLU A 252 10.50 -10.60 -11.87
C GLU A 252 10.42 -9.33 -11.01
N MET A 253 10.65 -8.18 -11.63
CA MET A 253 10.65 -6.87 -10.96
C MET A 253 9.34 -6.12 -11.23
N GLY A 254 8.77 -5.56 -10.19
CA GLY A 254 7.56 -4.74 -10.24
C GLY A 254 7.66 -3.48 -9.39
N ILE A 255 6.62 -2.67 -9.48
CA ILE A 255 6.37 -1.50 -8.62
C ILE A 255 4.92 -1.58 -8.13
N VAL A 256 4.66 -1.08 -6.94
CA VAL A 256 3.30 -1.03 -6.38
C VAL A 256 2.84 0.43 -6.31
N MET A 257 1.74 0.72 -6.96
CA MET A 257 1.13 2.05 -7.01
C MET A 257 -0.27 2.02 -6.41
N ASN A 258 -0.56 3.00 -5.56
CA ASN A 258 -1.92 3.24 -5.08
C ASN A 258 -2.64 4.23 -5.99
N VAL A 259 -3.95 4.13 -5.99
CA VAL A 259 -4.82 5.06 -6.71
C VAL A 259 -6.09 5.33 -5.93
N GLY A 260 -6.55 6.59 -5.98
CA GLY A 260 -7.91 6.98 -5.66
C GLY A 260 -8.55 7.55 -6.91
N PRO A 261 -9.07 6.69 -7.85
CA PRO A 261 -9.51 7.17 -9.16
C PRO A 261 -10.50 8.34 -9.02
N ALA A 262 -10.22 9.42 -9.74
CA ALA A 262 -10.97 10.66 -9.65
C ALA A 262 -12.34 10.55 -10.37
N ILE A 263 -13.42 10.76 -9.62
CA ILE A 263 -14.79 10.82 -10.13
C ILE A 263 -15.26 12.27 -10.03
N PRO A 264 -15.79 12.90 -11.11
CA PRO A 264 -16.28 14.26 -11.02
C PRO A 264 -17.47 14.35 -10.05
N ALA A 265 -17.51 15.43 -9.25
CA ALA A 265 -18.54 15.64 -8.24
C ALA A 265 -19.92 15.88 -8.88
N SER A 266 -19.95 16.40 -10.10
CA SER A 266 -21.15 16.58 -10.93
C SER A 266 -20.82 16.45 -12.41
N ASP A 267 -21.87 16.52 -13.24
CA ASP A 267 -21.72 16.51 -14.70
C ASP A 267 -21.29 17.84 -15.32
N SER A 268 -20.97 18.85 -14.50
CA SER A 268 -20.49 20.15 -14.97
C SER A 268 -19.16 20.00 -15.71
N PRO A 269 -18.87 20.82 -16.73
CA PRO A 269 -17.57 20.85 -17.39
C PRO A 269 -16.43 21.15 -16.42
N GLU A 270 -16.66 21.99 -15.41
CA GLU A 270 -15.69 22.39 -14.39
C GLU A 270 -15.28 21.22 -13.52
N ASP A 271 -16.23 20.44 -13.00
CA ASP A 271 -15.93 19.27 -12.15
C ASP A 271 -15.28 18.14 -12.96
N ARG A 272 -15.69 17.94 -14.22
CA ARG A 272 -15.04 16.97 -15.11
C ARG A 272 -13.58 17.34 -15.38
N ASP A 273 -13.29 18.62 -15.62
CA ASP A 273 -11.92 19.08 -15.83
C ASP A 273 -11.10 19.02 -14.53
N ALA A 274 -11.71 19.33 -13.38
CA ALA A 274 -11.08 19.13 -12.07
C ALA A 274 -10.71 17.65 -11.82
N ALA A 275 -11.63 16.73 -12.10
CA ALA A 275 -11.35 15.28 -11.98
C ALA A 275 -10.22 14.84 -12.91
N ARG A 276 -10.15 15.36 -14.14
CA ARG A 276 -9.04 15.11 -15.06
C ARG A 276 -7.71 15.63 -14.50
N ARG A 277 -7.68 16.85 -13.95
CA ARG A 277 -6.45 17.40 -13.32
C ARG A 277 -6.01 16.59 -12.10
N ALA A 278 -6.95 16.11 -11.29
CA ALA A 278 -6.67 15.23 -10.16
C ALA A 278 -6.07 13.89 -10.65
N ASP A 279 -6.65 13.27 -11.67
CA ASP A 279 -6.13 12.03 -12.27
C ASP A 279 -4.72 12.22 -12.85
N LEU A 280 -4.43 13.38 -13.47
CA LEU A 280 -3.09 13.72 -13.94
C LEU A 280 -2.09 13.83 -12.78
N THR A 281 -2.47 14.41 -11.67
CA THR A 281 -1.59 14.62 -10.50
C THR A 281 -1.33 13.33 -9.75
N ASP A 282 -2.31 12.45 -9.63
CA ASP A 282 -2.21 11.23 -8.84
C ASP A 282 -1.82 10.03 -9.68
N SER A 283 -2.67 9.66 -10.64
CA SER A 283 -2.44 8.44 -11.41
C SER A 283 -1.35 8.64 -12.46
N HIS A 284 -1.50 9.64 -13.32
CA HIS A 284 -0.57 9.85 -14.45
C HIS A 284 0.82 10.27 -13.98
N TRP A 285 0.93 11.09 -12.93
CA TRP A 285 2.21 11.55 -12.41
C TRP A 285 3.18 10.43 -12.07
N PHE A 286 2.67 9.31 -11.55
CA PHE A 286 3.49 8.16 -11.17
C PHE A 286 3.54 7.07 -12.25
N HIS A 287 2.48 6.88 -13.04
CA HIS A 287 2.44 5.84 -14.07
C HIS A 287 3.13 6.28 -15.37
N ASP A 288 2.89 7.51 -15.85
CA ASP A 288 3.43 7.95 -17.14
C ASP A 288 4.97 7.89 -17.21
N PRO A 289 5.73 8.35 -16.18
CA PRO A 289 7.18 8.24 -16.20
C PRO A 289 7.66 6.79 -16.32
N VAL A 290 7.00 5.86 -15.66
CA VAL A 290 7.38 4.44 -15.63
C VAL A 290 7.02 3.74 -16.93
N TYR A 291 5.85 4.01 -17.51
CA TYR A 291 5.35 3.28 -18.67
C TYR A 291 5.46 4.03 -19.99
N LEU A 292 5.43 5.37 -19.96
CA LEU A 292 5.47 6.23 -21.15
C LEU A 292 6.78 7.04 -21.26
N GLY A 293 7.60 7.07 -20.20
CA GLY A 293 8.91 7.74 -20.19
C GLY A 293 8.84 9.27 -20.12
N SER A 294 7.72 9.84 -19.66
CA SER A 294 7.57 11.30 -19.52
C SER A 294 6.58 11.65 -18.43
N TYR A 295 6.79 12.78 -17.75
CA TYR A 295 5.78 13.35 -16.84
C TYR A 295 4.69 14.10 -17.61
N PRO A 296 3.45 14.19 -17.09
CA PRO A 296 2.42 15.05 -17.66
C PRO A 296 2.84 16.53 -17.51
N GLN A 297 3.11 17.19 -18.64
CA GLN A 297 3.64 18.55 -18.69
C GLN A 297 2.69 19.56 -18.01
N GLU A 298 1.38 19.38 -18.16
CA GLU A 298 0.37 20.24 -17.51
C GLU A 298 0.54 20.29 -15.99
N VAL A 299 0.91 19.16 -15.35
CA VAL A 299 1.14 19.13 -13.89
C VAL A 299 2.39 19.94 -13.53
N ILE A 300 3.44 19.87 -14.33
CA ILE A 300 4.65 20.70 -14.12
C ILE A 300 4.27 22.19 -14.24
N ASP A 301 3.51 22.53 -15.27
CA ASP A 301 3.16 23.91 -15.59
C ASP A 301 2.33 24.57 -14.46
N PHE A 302 1.29 23.89 -13.95
CA PHE A 302 0.47 24.46 -12.88
C PHE A 302 1.08 24.33 -11.48
N SER A 303 2.03 23.39 -11.28
CA SER A 303 2.69 23.24 -9.98
C SER A 303 3.68 24.36 -9.68
N GLY A 304 4.26 24.95 -10.72
CA GLY A 304 5.25 26.01 -10.60
C GLY A 304 6.59 25.58 -10.01
N VAL A 305 6.86 24.26 -9.96
CA VAL A 305 8.11 23.69 -9.43
C VAL A 305 9.16 23.51 -10.52
N THR A 306 10.41 23.44 -10.13
CA THR A 306 11.52 23.04 -11.01
C THR A 306 11.81 21.56 -10.83
N MET A 307 11.59 20.76 -11.89
CA MET A 307 11.88 19.34 -11.83
C MET A 307 13.39 19.07 -11.88
N PRO A 308 13.94 18.20 -11.00
CA PRO A 308 15.38 17.91 -10.94
C PRO A 308 15.82 16.87 -11.98
N ILE A 309 15.17 16.81 -13.14
CA ILE A 309 15.39 15.80 -14.17
C ILE A 309 16.75 15.99 -14.84
N GLN A 310 17.54 14.93 -14.93
CA GLN A 310 18.79 14.87 -15.70
C GLN A 310 18.61 14.03 -16.98
N SER A 311 19.56 14.10 -17.91
CA SER A 311 19.43 13.60 -19.27
C SER A 311 19.00 12.13 -19.39
N ASP A 312 19.45 11.26 -18.50
CA ASP A 312 19.17 9.82 -18.58
C ASP A 312 18.06 9.33 -17.64
N ASP A 313 17.51 10.22 -16.80
CA ASP A 313 16.59 9.83 -15.73
C ASP A 313 15.34 9.14 -16.26
N MET A 314 14.71 9.69 -17.27
CA MET A 314 13.48 9.11 -17.80
C MET A 314 13.71 7.72 -18.40
N LYS A 315 14.88 7.47 -19.00
CA LYS A 315 15.27 6.14 -19.48
C LYS A 315 15.55 5.17 -18.33
N ILE A 316 16.03 5.65 -17.19
CA ILE A 316 16.24 4.83 -15.99
C ILE A 316 14.89 4.51 -15.35
N ILE A 317 14.03 5.51 -15.18
CA ILE A 317 12.70 5.36 -14.58
C ILE A 317 11.84 4.38 -15.39
N SER A 318 11.88 4.44 -16.71
CA SER A 318 11.09 3.59 -17.60
C SER A 318 11.72 2.22 -17.90
N GLU A 319 12.58 1.71 -17.03
CA GLU A 319 13.07 0.33 -17.15
C GLU A 319 11.89 -0.66 -17.19
N ARG A 320 11.95 -1.62 -18.14
CA ARG A 320 10.87 -2.58 -18.34
C ARG A 320 10.56 -3.34 -17.05
N LEU A 321 9.30 -3.39 -16.69
CA LEU A 321 8.81 -4.19 -15.57
C LEU A 321 8.24 -5.54 -16.03
N ASP A 322 8.20 -6.50 -15.14
CA ASP A 322 7.63 -7.83 -15.36
C ASP A 322 6.20 -7.93 -14.82
N TRP A 323 5.85 -7.10 -13.83
CA TRP A 323 4.53 -7.00 -13.25
C TRP A 323 4.25 -5.62 -12.66
N HIS A 324 2.96 -5.30 -12.49
CA HIS A 324 2.45 -4.09 -11.85
C HIS A 324 1.62 -4.46 -10.63
N GLY A 325 1.83 -3.78 -9.52
CA GLY A 325 1.02 -3.88 -8.31
C GLY A 325 0.05 -2.71 -8.20
N LEU A 326 -1.21 -3.02 -7.96
CA LEU A 326 -2.26 -2.05 -7.70
C LEU A 326 -2.71 -2.13 -6.23
N ASN A 327 -2.62 -1.02 -5.52
CA ASN A 327 -3.31 -0.81 -4.24
C ASN A 327 -4.56 0.02 -4.49
N TYR A 328 -5.72 -0.51 -4.12
CA TYR A 328 -7.00 0.17 -4.28
C TYR A 328 -7.84 0.04 -3.01
N TYR A 329 -8.38 1.16 -2.55
CA TYR A 329 -9.24 1.20 -1.36
C TYR A 329 -10.57 1.93 -1.61
N PHE A 330 -10.53 3.06 -2.32
CA PHE A 330 -11.69 3.91 -2.55
C PHE A 330 -11.50 4.82 -3.77
N PRO A 331 -12.60 5.28 -4.42
CA PRO A 331 -12.55 6.35 -5.41
C PRO A 331 -12.66 7.71 -4.72
N ALA A 332 -12.08 8.74 -5.34
CA ALA A 332 -12.17 10.12 -4.88
C ALA A 332 -13.23 10.90 -5.65
N LYS A 333 -14.10 11.63 -4.95
CA LYS A 333 -15.07 12.55 -5.57
C LYS A 333 -14.42 13.95 -5.70
N ILE A 334 -14.30 14.45 -6.91
CA ILE A 334 -13.54 15.67 -7.21
C ILE A 334 -14.45 16.77 -7.73
N ALA A 335 -14.43 17.92 -7.06
CA ALA A 335 -15.06 19.15 -7.52
C ALA A 335 -14.02 20.20 -7.95
N ASP A 336 -14.40 21.14 -8.83
CA ASP A 336 -13.58 22.32 -9.11
C ASP A 336 -13.51 23.22 -7.89
N ASP A 337 -12.33 23.73 -7.59
CA ASP A 337 -12.10 24.74 -6.58
C ASP A 337 -11.47 25.99 -7.23
N PRO A 338 -12.28 26.98 -7.62
CA PRO A 338 -11.79 28.20 -8.26
C PRO A 338 -10.78 28.99 -7.42
N ASN A 339 -10.79 28.79 -6.10
CA ASN A 339 -9.88 29.43 -5.16
C ASN A 339 -8.73 28.53 -4.71
N GLY A 340 -8.72 27.29 -5.20
CA GLY A 340 -7.67 26.31 -4.90
C GLY A 340 -6.37 26.60 -5.64
N ASP A 341 -5.27 26.19 -5.06
CA ASP A 341 -3.95 26.25 -5.68
C ASP A 341 -3.71 25.12 -6.69
N GLY A 342 -2.81 25.36 -7.64
CA GLY A 342 -2.28 24.31 -8.52
C GLY A 342 -3.36 23.62 -9.34
N ALA A 343 -3.71 22.40 -9.02
CA ALA A 343 -4.71 21.61 -9.74
C ALA A 343 -6.15 22.13 -9.60
N ARG A 344 -6.41 23.08 -8.71
CA ARG A 344 -7.75 23.65 -8.46
C ARG A 344 -8.80 22.56 -8.21
N THR A 345 -8.52 21.65 -7.28
CA THR A 345 -9.37 20.51 -6.99
C THR A 345 -9.78 20.49 -5.52
N HIS A 346 -11.05 20.19 -5.28
CA HIS A 346 -11.57 19.86 -3.95
C HIS A 346 -11.84 18.36 -3.89
N TRP A 347 -11.22 17.69 -2.92
CA TRP A 347 -11.31 16.26 -2.71
C TRP A 347 -12.40 15.91 -1.70
N GLY A 348 -13.22 14.92 -2.02
CA GLY A 348 -14.25 14.39 -1.15
C GLY A 348 -14.40 12.88 -1.32
N HIS A 349 -15.32 12.31 -0.55
CA HIS A 349 -15.72 10.93 -0.68
C HIS A 349 -17.03 10.81 -1.44
N ILE A 350 -17.18 9.72 -2.20
CA ILE A 350 -18.45 9.39 -2.84
C ILE A 350 -19.56 9.18 -1.79
N ASP A 351 -20.80 9.36 -2.22
CA ASP A 351 -21.96 9.08 -1.37
C ASP A 351 -22.14 7.56 -1.19
N GLY A 352 -22.86 7.13 -0.16
CA GLY A 352 -23.13 5.73 0.13
C GLY A 352 -22.35 5.16 1.32
N PRO A 353 -22.18 3.83 1.41
CA PRO A 353 -21.49 3.16 2.50
C PRO A 353 -20.04 3.63 2.64
N LYS A 354 -19.58 3.71 3.88
CA LYS A 354 -18.21 4.12 4.21
C LYS A 354 -17.57 3.18 5.20
N THR A 355 -16.27 2.97 5.03
CA THR A 355 -15.44 2.24 6.00
C THR A 355 -15.22 3.06 7.28
N ASP A 356 -14.62 2.47 8.29
CA ASP A 356 -14.22 3.19 9.53
C ASP A 356 -13.17 4.30 9.27
N MET A 357 -12.50 4.26 8.12
CA MET A 357 -11.66 5.36 7.63
C MET A 357 -12.46 6.54 7.06
N GLY A 358 -13.78 6.39 6.91
CA GLY A 358 -14.64 7.36 6.20
C GLY A 358 -14.58 7.24 4.68
N TRP A 359 -13.87 6.25 4.14
CA TRP A 359 -13.71 6.04 2.71
C TRP A 359 -14.97 5.43 2.08
N GLY A 360 -15.42 6.00 0.96
CA GLY A 360 -16.56 5.47 0.21
C GLY A 360 -16.20 4.16 -0.51
N ILE A 361 -17.19 3.29 -0.66
CA ILE A 361 -16.99 1.94 -1.23
C ILE A 361 -17.58 1.88 -2.64
N ASP A 362 -16.75 1.59 -3.65
CA ASP A 362 -17.18 1.30 -5.01
C ASP A 362 -16.17 0.38 -5.72
N ALA A 363 -16.49 -0.89 -5.78
CA ALA A 363 -15.64 -1.89 -6.41
C ALA A 363 -15.62 -1.79 -7.95
N SER A 364 -16.66 -1.19 -8.58
CA SER A 364 -16.70 -1.05 -10.03
C SER A 364 -15.61 -0.12 -10.56
N VAL A 365 -15.26 0.89 -9.77
CA VAL A 365 -14.17 1.83 -10.11
C VAL A 365 -12.81 1.13 -10.10
N MET A 366 -12.60 0.15 -9.21
CA MET A 366 -11.39 -0.69 -9.25
C MET A 366 -11.31 -1.48 -10.56
N ARG A 367 -12.41 -2.12 -10.97
CA ARG A 367 -12.49 -2.83 -12.26
C ARG A 367 -12.12 -1.91 -13.42
N ASP A 368 -12.72 -0.74 -13.48
CA ASP A 368 -12.51 0.21 -14.57
C ASP A 368 -11.06 0.72 -14.59
N PHE A 369 -10.45 0.91 -13.43
CA PHE A 369 -9.03 1.27 -13.34
C PHE A 369 -8.11 0.12 -13.78
N LEU A 370 -8.41 -1.12 -13.43
CA LEU A 370 -7.69 -2.30 -13.95
C LEU A 370 -7.73 -2.37 -15.48
N ILE A 371 -8.88 -2.05 -16.08
CA ILE A 371 -9.02 -1.96 -17.55
C ILE A 371 -8.20 -0.77 -18.09
N LYS A 372 -8.17 0.36 -17.39
CA LYS A 372 -7.33 1.53 -17.75
C LYS A 372 -5.83 1.19 -17.71
N LEU A 373 -5.36 0.46 -16.70
CA LEU A 373 -3.97 -0.02 -16.64
C LEU A 373 -3.58 -0.81 -17.88
N LYS A 374 -4.44 -1.73 -18.31
CA LYS A 374 -4.22 -2.54 -19.53
C LYS A 374 -4.28 -1.70 -20.82
N THR A 375 -5.26 -0.82 -20.95
CA THR A 375 -5.58 -0.16 -22.23
C THR A 375 -4.74 1.10 -22.46
N HIS A 376 -4.49 1.89 -21.42
CA HIS A 376 -3.77 3.15 -21.51
C HIS A 376 -2.25 2.93 -21.36
N TRP A 377 -1.82 2.38 -20.22
CA TRP A 377 -0.38 2.19 -19.94
C TRP A 377 0.18 0.88 -20.45
N LYS A 378 -0.68 -0.06 -20.91
CA LYS A 378 -0.27 -1.38 -21.40
C LYS A 378 0.62 -2.10 -20.38
N THR A 379 0.25 -1.98 -19.11
CA THR A 379 1.00 -2.60 -18.02
C THR A 379 1.17 -4.11 -18.26
N PRO A 380 2.27 -4.70 -17.76
CA PRO A 380 2.46 -6.16 -17.81
C PRO A 380 1.45 -6.87 -16.89
N LYS A 381 1.72 -8.13 -16.51
CA LYS A 381 0.92 -8.85 -15.50
C LYS A 381 0.57 -7.94 -14.32
N ILE A 382 -0.68 -7.96 -13.87
CA ILE A 382 -1.16 -7.14 -12.76
C ILE A 382 -1.41 -8.04 -11.54
N TYR A 383 -1.06 -7.53 -10.36
CA TYR A 383 -1.50 -8.06 -9.07
C TYR A 383 -2.22 -6.95 -8.33
N ILE A 384 -3.40 -7.23 -7.74
CA ILE A 384 -3.94 -6.38 -6.68
C ILE A 384 -3.12 -6.68 -5.45
N THR A 385 -2.23 -5.76 -5.10
CA THR A 385 -1.22 -5.92 -4.05
C THR A 385 -1.72 -5.46 -2.69
N GLU A 386 -2.76 -4.62 -2.66
CA GLU A 386 -3.53 -4.30 -1.47
C GLU A 386 -4.97 -3.96 -1.85
N ASN A 387 -5.90 -4.56 -1.13
CA ASN A 387 -7.31 -4.18 -1.10
C ASN A 387 -7.91 -4.64 0.23
N GLY A 388 -8.63 -3.77 0.92
CA GLY A 388 -9.19 -4.05 2.23
C GLY A 388 -9.93 -2.87 2.82
N SER A 389 -10.51 -3.07 4.01
CA SER A 389 -11.31 -2.05 4.69
C SER A 389 -11.16 -2.14 6.21
N ALA A 390 -11.14 -0.99 6.88
CA ALA A 390 -11.11 -0.93 8.34
C ALA A 390 -12.53 -0.92 8.91
N TRP A 391 -12.71 -1.62 10.04
CA TRP A 391 -13.96 -1.67 10.79
C TRP A 391 -13.70 -1.72 12.30
N PRO A 392 -14.66 -1.27 13.15
CA PRO A 392 -14.49 -1.25 14.60
C PRO A 392 -14.71 -2.65 15.21
N ASP A 393 -13.80 -3.57 14.90
CA ASP A 393 -13.87 -4.97 15.27
C ASP A 393 -13.79 -5.18 16.79
N SER A 394 -14.57 -6.13 17.31
CA SER A 394 -14.54 -6.53 18.71
C SER A 394 -14.72 -8.04 18.85
N VAL A 395 -14.17 -8.57 19.96
CA VAL A 395 -14.33 -9.99 20.29
C VAL A 395 -15.73 -10.22 20.87
N ALA A 396 -16.51 -11.09 20.26
CA ALA A 396 -17.82 -11.49 20.73
C ALA A 396 -17.72 -12.43 21.95
N PRO A 397 -18.83 -12.64 22.72
CA PRO A 397 -18.82 -13.51 23.90
C PRO A 397 -18.40 -14.96 23.65
N ASP A 398 -18.54 -15.46 22.41
CA ASP A 398 -18.09 -16.78 21.98
C ASP A 398 -16.62 -16.82 21.52
N GLY A 399 -15.90 -15.70 21.65
CA GLY A 399 -14.50 -15.56 21.25
C GLY A 399 -14.27 -15.31 19.76
N ARG A 400 -15.32 -15.22 18.94
CA ARG A 400 -15.22 -14.94 17.50
C ARG A 400 -15.23 -13.43 17.23
N ILE A 401 -14.75 -13.05 16.06
CA ILE A 401 -14.82 -11.66 15.57
C ILE A 401 -15.69 -11.67 14.31
N TYR A 402 -16.88 -11.08 14.42
CA TYR A 402 -17.84 -10.95 13.34
C TYR A 402 -17.65 -9.60 12.66
N ASP A 403 -17.33 -9.62 11.39
CA ASP A 403 -17.01 -8.46 10.56
C ASP A 403 -17.67 -8.55 9.16
N PRO A 404 -19.00 -8.64 9.12
CA PRO A 404 -19.77 -8.88 7.88
C PRO A 404 -19.53 -7.79 6.83
N GLU A 405 -19.31 -6.56 7.24
CA GLU A 405 -19.06 -5.45 6.32
C GLU A 405 -17.72 -5.64 5.59
N ARG A 406 -16.67 -6.18 6.26
CA ARG A 406 -15.40 -6.52 5.62
C ARG A 406 -15.57 -7.71 4.69
N GLU A 407 -16.37 -8.70 5.04
CA GLU A 407 -16.68 -9.82 4.15
C GLU A 407 -17.43 -9.33 2.89
N GLN A 408 -18.41 -8.45 3.03
CA GLN A 408 -19.13 -7.86 1.91
C GLN A 408 -18.18 -7.07 1.00
N TYR A 409 -17.39 -6.16 1.58
CA TYR A 409 -16.37 -5.39 0.84
C TYR A 409 -15.45 -6.30 0.03
N LEU A 410 -14.94 -7.37 0.64
CA LEU A 410 -14.08 -8.34 -0.01
C LEU A 410 -14.77 -9.00 -1.20
N MET A 411 -16.00 -9.49 -1.03
CA MET A 411 -16.73 -10.20 -2.08
C MET A 411 -17.08 -9.29 -3.27
N GLU A 412 -17.45 -8.03 -3.02
CA GLU A 412 -17.71 -7.05 -4.07
C GLU A 412 -16.44 -6.75 -4.89
N HIS A 413 -15.30 -6.55 -4.22
CA HIS A 413 -14.03 -6.27 -4.91
C HIS A 413 -13.48 -7.50 -5.64
N LEU A 414 -13.66 -8.71 -5.12
CA LEU A 414 -13.31 -9.94 -5.84
C LEU A 414 -14.21 -10.15 -7.06
N ASN A 415 -15.49 -9.80 -6.98
CA ASN A 415 -16.38 -9.83 -8.15
C ASN A 415 -15.90 -8.86 -9.24
N ALA A 416 -15.57 -7.63 -8.87
CA ALA A 416 -15.02 -6.62 -9.77
C ALA A 416 -13.67 -7.06 -10.39
N ALA A 417 -12.82 -7.72 -9.61
CA ALA A 417 -11.56 -8.30 -10.10
C ALA A 417 -11.81 -9.40 -11.15
N ALA A 418 -12.81 -10.27 -10.91
CA ALA A 418 -13.21 -11.31 -11.88
C ALA A 418 -13.77 -10.70 -13.17
N GLU A 419 -14.59 -9.65 -13.08
CA GLU A 419 -15.07 -8.89 -14.25
C GLU A 419 -13.91 -8.26 -15.06
N ALA A 420 -12.89 -7.74 -14.39
CA ALA A 420 -11.69 -7.23 -15.07
C ALA A 420 -10.93 -8.33 -15.82
N ILE A 421 -10.82 -9.54 -15.24
CA ILE A 421 -10.26 -10.71 -15.93
C ILE A 421 -11.07 -11.06 -17.18
N GLU A 422 -12.39 -11.10 -17.07
CA GLU A 422 -13.31 -11.36 -18.19
C GLU A 422 -13.20 -10.29 -19.30
N ALA A 423 -12.92 -9.03 -18.92
CA ALA A 423 -12.58 -7.95 -19.86
C ALA A 423 -11.14 -8.09 -20.45
N GLY A 424 -10.44 -9.16 -20.11
CA GLY A 424 -9.14 -9.52 -20.65
C GLY A 424 -7.95 -8.85 -19.97
N VAL A 425 -8.09 -8.36 -18.74
CA VAL A 425 -6.97 -7.91 -17.92
C VAL A 425 -6.14 -9.12 -17.49
N ASP A 426 -4.81 -9.05 -17.64
CA ASP A 426 -3.90 -10.10 -17.17
C ASP A 426 -3.66 -9.98 -15.65
N LEU A 427 -4.74 -10.14 -14.88
CA LEU A 427 -4.71 -10.13 -13.42
C LEU A 427 -4.29 -11.50 -12.89
N ARG A 428 -3.20 -11.54 -12.12
CA ARG A 428 -2.54 -12.78 -11.69
C ARG A 428 -2.67 -13.09 -10.21
N GLY A 429 -3.09 -12.13 -9.39
CA GLY A 429 -3.24 -12.37 -7.96
C GLY A 429 -3.94 -11.23 -7.23
N TYR A 430 -4.31 -11.55 -6.00
CA TYR A 430 -4.98 -10.64 -5.07
C TYR A 430 -4.42 -10.84 -3.66
N PHE A 431 -4.00 -9.74 -3.05
CA PHE A 431 -3.51 -9.70 -1.68
C PHE A 431 -4.44 -8.86 -0.83
N GLY A 432 -5.08 -9.50 0.15
CA GLY A 432 -5.91 -8.81 1.12
C GLY A 432 -5.07 -7.93 2.05
N TRP A 433 -5.45 -6.68 2.21
CA TRP A 433 -4.87 -5.79 3.21
C TRP A 433 -5.76 -5.74 4.44
N SER A 434 -5.29 -6.23 5.56
CA SER A 434 -3.98 -6.76 5.90
C SER A 434 -4.11 -8.16 6.53
N LEU A 435 -3.03 -8.94 6.58
CA LEU A 435 -3.04 -10.22 7.31
C LEU A 435 -3.50 -10.01 8.76
N LEU A 436 -2.88 -9.05 9.45
CA LEU A 436 -3.08 -8.72 10.86
C LEU A 436 -3.67 -7.32 11.02
N ASP A 437 -4.48 -7.08 12.05
CA ASP A 437 -4.61 -5.74 12.58
C ASP A 437 -3.23 -5.24 12.98
N ASN A 438 -2.89 -4.00 12.63
CA ASN A 438 -1.53 -3.51 12.82
C ASN A 438 -1.48 -2.01 13.11
N TYR A 439 -0.29 -1.44 13.12
CA TYR A 439 -0.07 -0.01 13.27
C TYR A 439 -0.44 0.73 11.97
N GLU A 440 -1.59 1.43 11.96
CA GLU A 440 -2.09 2.16 10.79
C GLU A 440 -1.53 3.59 10.72
N TRP A 441 -0.22 3.68 10.62
CA TRP A 441 0.52 4.92 10.39
C TRP A 441 0.12 6.05 11.38
N ALA A 442 -0.30 7.23 10.88
CA ALA A 442 -0.74 8.34 11.72
C ALA A 442 -2.00 8.01 12.57
N TYR A 443 -2.77 7.00 12.20
CA TYR A 443 -3.93 6.54 12.97
C TYR A 443 -3.58 5.58 14.13
N GLY A 444 -2.31 5.22 14.27
CA GLY A 444 -1.87 4.29 15.32
C GLY A 444 -2.57 2.95 15.27
N TYR A 445 -3.06 2.48 16.39
CA TYR A 445 -3.79 1.22 16.50
C TYR A 445 -5.32 1.36 16.44
N ALA A 446 -5.82 2.56 16.15
CA ALA A 446 -7.25 2.85 16.15
C ALA A 446 -8.01 2.21 14.96
N LYS A 447 -7.33 1.89 13.85
CA LYS A 447 -7.92 1.35 12.63
C LYS A 447 -7.51 -0.09 12.39
N ARG A 448 -8.49 -0.96 12.16
CA ARG A 448 -8.29 -2.42 12.07
C ARG A 448 -8.63 -2.92 10.68
N PHE A 449 -7.60 -3.22 9.89
CA PHE A 449 -7.73 -3.78 8.53
C PHE A 449 -7.58 -5.30 8.47
N GLY A 450 -7.07 -5.91 9.54
CA GLY A 450 -6.66 -7.31 9.54
C GLY A 450 -7.78 -8.30 9.21
N TYR A 451 -7.43 -9.36 8.49
CA TYR A 451 -8.22 -10.59 8.42
C TYR A 451 -8.02 -11.47 9.66
N ALA A 452 -6.97 -11.19 10.44
CA ALA A 452 -6.81 -11.68 11.79
C ALA A 452 -6.77 -10.49 12.77
N TYR A 453 -7.58 -10.60 13.81
CA TYR A 453 -7.60 -9.67 14.94
C TYR A 453 -6.34 -9.87 15.78
N VAL A 454 -5.70 -8.77 16.17
CA VAL A 454 -4.60 -8.77 17.12
C VAL A 454 -5.07 -8.15 18.43
N ASP A 455 -5.01 -8.92 19.49
CA ASP A 455 -5.14 -8.39 20.84
C ASP A 455 -3.79 -7.79 21.26
N TYR A 456 -3.62 -6.50 21.07
CA TYR A 456 -2.32 -5.83 21.25
C TYR A 456 -1.67 -6.04 22.62
N PRO A 457 -2.41 -6.12 23.75
CA PRO A 457 -1.81 -6.44 25.06
C PRO A 457 -1.19 -7.82 25.16
N THR A 458 -1.81 -8.84 24.56
CA THR A 458 -1.34 -10.25 24.63
C THR A 458 -0.63 -10.71 23.36
N GLN A 459 -0.75 -9.94 22.29
CA GLN A 459 -0.26 -10.29 20.95
C GLN A 459 -0.92 -11.56 20.39
N THR A 460 -2.09 -11.96 20.86
CA THR A 460 -2.84 -13.12 20.35
C THR A 460 -3.46 -12.79 19.00
N ARG A 461 -3.33 -13.71 18.02
CA ARG A 461 -3.94 -13.60 16.69
C ARG A 461 -5.19 -14.46 16.64
N THR A 462 -6.33 -13.89 16.24
CA THR A 462 -7.61 -14.60 16.05
C THR A 462 -8.17 -14.30 14.66
N ILE A 463 -8.32 -15.34 13.81
CA ILE A 463 -8.86 -15.18 12.47
C ILE A 463 -10.31 -14.70 12.56
N LYS A 464 -10.62 -13.59 11.87
CA LYS A 464 -11.97 -13.01 11.77
C LYS A 464 -12.84 -13.79 10.80
N GLU A 465 -14.15 -13.56 10.82
CA GLU A 465 -15.09 -14.27 9.93
C GLU A 465 -14.87 -13.92 8.45
N SER A 466 -14.51 -12.69 8.13
CA SER A 466 -14.06 -12.30 6.78
C SER A 466 -12.81 -13.08 6.33
N GLY A 467 -11.86 -13.33 7.23
CA GLY A 467 -10.69 -14.18 6.96
C GLY A 467 -11.09 -15.62 6.67
N ARG A 468 -12.05 -16.18 7.42
CA ARG A 468 -12.58 -17.52 7.15
C ARG A 468 -13.35 -17.58 5.84
N ALA A 469 -14.11 -16.53 5.48
CA ALA A 469 -14.80 -16.43 4.19
C ALA A 469 -13.79 -16.39 3.03
N PHE A 470 -12.74 -15.58 3.15
CA PHE A 470 -11.66 -15.54 2.14
C PHE A 470 -10.96 -16.89 2.01
N SER A 471 -10.66 -17.56 3.13
CA SER A 471 -10.10 -18.93 3.13
C SER A 471 -10.98 -19.94 2.38
N ARG A 472 -12.30 -19.90 2.57
CA ARG A 472 -13.24 -20.77 1.84
C ARG A 472 -13.15 -20.53 0.33
N LEU A 473 -13.12 -19.26 -0.11
CA LEU A 473 -12.98 -18.89 -1.52
C LEU A 473 -11.65 -19.36 -2.11
N ILE A 474 -10.53 -19.13 -1.41
CA ILE A 474 -9.19 -19.58 -1.82
C ILE A 474 -9.18 -21.10 -2.04
N ARG A 475 -9.72 -21.87 -1.12
CA ARG A 475 -9.79 -23.34 -1.23
C ARG A 475 -10.66 -23.77 -2.39
N ALA A 476 -11.82 -23.16 -2.56
CA ALA A 476 -12.74 -23.45 -3.67
C ALA A 476 -12.13 -23.16 -5.05
N SER A 477 -11.33 -22.07 -5.18
CA SER A 477 -10.65 -21.72 -6.44
C SER A 477 -9.57 -22.72 -6.85
N ARG A 478 -9.01 -23.46 -5.87
CA ARG A 478 -7.97 -24.49 -6.09
C ARG A 478 -8.54 -25.89 -6.32
N GLY A 479 -9.85 -26.05 -6.23
CA GLY A 479 -10.50 -27.35 -6.46
C GLY A 479 -10.44 -28.29 -5.24
N GLY A 480 -10.32 -27.70 -4.03
CA GLY A 480 -10.32 -28.41 -2.75
C GLY A 480 -11.67 -28.37 -2.07
#